data_2bd78a773fdb2dd12ea5b8d2d5faadb3
#
_entry.id   2bd78a773fdb2dd12ea5b8d2d5faadb3
#
_cell.length_a   1.000
_cell.length_b   1.000
_cell.length_c   1.000
_cell.angle_alpha   90.00
_cell.angle_beta   90.00
_cell.angle_gamma   90.00
#
_symmetry.space_group_name_H-M   'P 1'
#
loop_
_entity.id
_entity.type
_entity.pdbx_description
1 polymer ?
#
loop_
_entity_poly.entity_id
_entity_poly.type
_entity_poly.pdbx_seq_one_letter_code
_entity_poly.pdbx_strand_id
1 'polypeptide(L)'
;TAASIQGRGPHGLFHQVQDTLAENPNIHYYYQSDYKGYYDSIDHDILISTIRRYVGDPVLLPILENFVKALYPNGKHGISKGLRSSQFFGNLYHNDIDHRMIDEYGAKHYFRFCDDIFILGESKRDLWKLRDKLHYEAAQIGLTIKPSEKVAPISAGMDALGFVNYGDYTLLRKRTKVNAARKLSKIKSRKRRQQIIGSFKGMACHADCKHLFYILTKNNMKKFSEMGVTYTPADGKKRFPGKVMRLSDIVNIPIEIHDFETGIDTKEGEDRYLVSFRNPRTQEWGKFFTASVEMKGILDQISDIEDGFPFETVLKCEMFDGGKRKYNFT
;
A
#
# COMPACT_ATOMS: atom_id res chain seq x y z
N THR A 1 -19.19 13.84 -1.17
CA THR A 1 -17.91 13.69 -1.88
C THR A 1 -16.72 13.82 -0.96
N ALA A 2 -15.61 13.17 -1.28
CA ALA A 2 -14.34 13.27 -0.52
C ALA A 2 -13.18 13.80 -1.38
N ALA A 3 -13.38 13.97 -2.68
CA ALA A 3 -12.35 14.46 -3.58
C ALA A 3 -12.08 15.96 -3.36
N SER A 4 -10.78 16.33 -3.29
CA SER A 4 -10.32 17.73 -3.23
C SER A 4 -10.83 18.55 -2.05
N ILE A 5 -11.20 17.89 -0.96
CA ILE A 5 -11.58 18.53 0.31
C ILE A 5 -10.45 18.29 1.32
N GLN A 6 -9.99 19.38 1.97
CA GLN A 6 -8.95 19.28 2.98
C GLN A 6 -9.35 18.32 4.12
N GLY A 7 -8.46 17.43 4.53
CA GLY A 7 -8.73 16.39 5.54
C GLY A 7 -9.55 15.20 5.02
N ARG A 8 -9.99 15.23 3.76
CA ARG A 8 -10.67 14.12 3.09
C ARG A 8 -9.85 13.62 1.91
N GLY A 9 -9.93 12.35 1.61
CA GLY A 9 -9.18 11.75 0.51
C GLY A 9 -9.66 10.33 0.21
N PRO A 10 -9.05 9.62 -0.77
CA PRO A 10 -9.49 8.29 -1.15
C PRO A 10 -9.46 7.29 0.00
N HIS A 11 -8.46 7.38 0.89
CA HIS A 11 -8.37 6.51 2.07
C HIS A 11 -9.48 6.82 3.09
N GLY A 12 -9.76 8.09 3.36
CA GLY A 12 -10.85 8.49 4.27
C GLY A 12 -12.22 8.02 3.76
N LEU A 13 -12.49 8.19 2.46
CA LEU A 13 -13.73 7.69 1.86
C LEU A 13 -13.80 6.16 1.90
N PHE A 14 -12.67 5.50 1.67
CA PHE A 14 -12.60 4.05 1.72
C PHE A 14 -12.90 3.52 3.14
N HIS A 15 -12.37 4.15 4.19
CA HIS A 15 -12.70 3.81 5.57
C HIS A 15 -14.18 4.04 5.87
N GLN A 16 -14.78 5.16 5.42
CA GLN A 16 -16.22 5.38 5.56
C GLN A 16 -17.04 4.25 4.94
N VAL A 17 -16.63 3.74 3.78
CA VAL A 17 -17.27 2.57 3.15
C VAL A 17 -17.11 1.31 4.02
N GLN A 18 -15.92 1.07 4.58
CA GLN A 18 -15.69 -0.08 5.48
C GLN A 18 -16.53 0.03 6.76
N ASP A 19 -16.54 1.19 7.40
CA ASP A 19 -17.30 1.45 8.62
C ASP A 19 -18.80 1.26 8.35
N THR A 20 -19.32 1.79 7.22
CA THR A 20 -20.71 1.59 6.81
C THR A 20 -21.08 0.11 6.65
N LEU A 21 -20.19 -0.70 6.05
CA LEU A 21 -20.42 -2.14 5.90
C LEU A 21 -20.38 -2.88 7.24
N ALA A 22 -19.49 -2.49 8.14
CA ALA A 22 -19.38 -3.08 9.48
C ALA A 22 -20.60 -2.75 10.36
N GLU A 23 -21.11 -1.51 10.27
CA GLU A 23 -22.28 -1.06 11.02
C GLU A 23 -23.61 -1.58 10.46
N ASN A 24 -23.66 -1.98 9.19
CA ASN A 24 -24.88 -2.38 8.49
C ASN A 24 -24.72 -3.78 7.86
N PRO A 25 -24.83 -4.86 8.64
CA PRO A 25 -24.62 -6.23 8.16
C PRO A 25 -25.64 -6.70 7.10
N ASN A 26 -26.75 -5.99 6.94
CA ASN A 26 -27.77 -6.27 5.92
C ASN A 26 -27.39 -5.75 4.52
N ILE A 27 -26.33 -4.98 4.40
CA ILE A 27 -25.84 -4.50 3.11
C ILE A 27 -25.07 -5.62 2.40
N HIS A 28 -25.64 -6.15 1.33
CA HIS A 28 -25.06 -7.26 0.57
C HIS A 28 -24.65 -6.89 -0.84
N TYR A 29 -25.14 -5.76 -1.37
CA TYR A 29 -24.93 -5.37 -2.77
C TYR A 29 -24.38 -3.95 -2.88
N TYR A 30 -23.72 -3.69 -3.98
CA TYR A 30 -23.31 -2.34 -4.37
C TYR A 30 -23.64 -2.06 -5.82
N TYR A 31 -23.93 -0.81 -6.11
CA TYR A 31 -23.89 -0.23 -7.45
C TYR A 31 -22.61 0.56 -7.58
N GLN A 32 -21.94 0.45 -8.72
CA GLN A 32 -20.75 1.21 -9.07
C GLN A 32 -20.86 1.73 -10.48
N SER A 33 -20.54 3.01 -10.66
CA SER A 33 -20.51 3.67 -11.96
C SER A 33 -19.39 4.71 -12.04
N ASP A 34 -19.11 5.16 -13.26
CA ASP A 34 -18.14 6.17 -13.62
C ASP A 34 -18.66 6.93 -14.85
N TYR A 35 -18.38 8.21 -14.97
CA TYR A 35 -18.81 9.04 -16.08
C TYR A 35 -17.87 8.93 -17.29
N LYS A 36 -18.43 8.98 -18.49
CA LYS A 36 -17.66 9.06 -19.73
C LYS A 36 -17.13 10.49 -19.90
N GLY A 37 -15.81 10.66 -19.81
CA GLY A 37 -15.18 11.97 -20.06
C GLY A 37 -15.68 13.08 -19.15
N TYR A 38 -15.81 12.82 -17.83
CA TYR A 38 -16.46 13.71 -16.85
C TYR A 38 -16.09 15.19 -17.05
N TYR A 39 -14.79 15.54 -16.96
CA TYR A 39 -14.31 16.91 -17.08
C TYR A 39 -14.52 17.49 -18.49
N ASP A 40 -14.49 16.67 -19.52
CA ASP A 40 -14.71 17.10 -20.91
C ASP A 40 -16.19 17.36 -21.23
N SER A 41 -17.11 16.77 -20.43
CA SER A 41 -18.56 16.86 -20.61
C SER A 41 -19.20 17.98 -19.79
N ILE A 42 -18.47 18.65 -18.90
CA ILE A 42 -19.00 19.72 -18.04
C ILE A 42 -19.45 20.90 -18.92
N ASP A 43 -20.74 21.21 -18.89
CA ASP A 43 -21.34 22.37 -19.57
C ASP A 43 -20.99 23.67 -18.82
N HIS A 44 -20.46 24.66 -19.55
CA HIS A 44 -20.02 25.93 -18.98
C HIS A 44 -21.18 26.75 -18.41
N ASP A 45 -22.32 26.80 -19.12
CA ASP A 45 -23.45 27.62 -18.72
C ASP A 45 -24.12 27.08 -17.45
N ILE A 46 -24.27 25.73 -17.38
CA ILE A 46 -24.78 25.06 -16.17
C ILE A 46 -23.82 25.29 -15.00
N LEU A 47 -22.52 25.10 -15.19
CA LEU A 47 -21.54 25.30 -14.13
C LEU A 47 -21.50 26.76 -13.65
N ILE A 48 -21.48 27.72 -14.58
CA ILE A 48 -21.47 29.16 -14.26
C ILE A 48 -22.77 29.55 -13.53
N SER A 49 -23.93 29.04 -13.95
CA SER A 49 -25.19 29.29 -13.25
C SER A 49 -25.16 28.74 -11.82
N THR A 50 -24.52 27.57 -11.64
CA THR A 50 -24.32 26.97 -10.33
C THR A 50 -23.40 27.83 -9.46
N ILE A 51 -22.26 28.30 -10.01
CA ILE A 51 -21.34 29.19 -9.30
C ILE A 51 -22.04 30.45 -8.83
N ARG A 52 -22.86 31.08 -9.69
CA ARG A 52 -23.62 32.29 -9.36
C ARG A 52 -24.62 32.11 -8.20
N ARG A 53 -25.09 30.91 -7.94
CA ARG A 53 -25.94 30.63 -6.77
C ARG A 53 -25.18 30.77 -5.43
N TYR A 54 -23.86 30.55 -5.44
CA TYR A 54 -23.01 30.54 -4.24
C TYR A 54 -22.12 31.77 -4.12
N VAL A 55 -21.81 32.44 -5.24
CA VAL A 55 -20.89 33.58 -5.30
C VAL A 55 -21.61 34.78 -5.88
N GLY A 56 -21.85 35.76 -5.03
CA GLY A 56 -22.46 37.08 -5.43
C GLY A 56 -21.46 38.21 -5.64
N ASP A 57 -20.17 38.00 -5.40
CA ASP A 57 -19.13 39.01 -5.53
C ASP A 57 -18.89 39.39 -7.01
N PRO A 58 -19.12 40.65 -7.40
CA PRO A 58 -19.01 41.10 -8.79
C PRO A 58 -17.58 41.10 -9.34
N VAL A 59 -16.57 41.07 -8.49
CA VAL A 59 -15.16 41.01 -8.91
C VAL A 59 -14.70 39.57 -9.05
N LEU A 60 -15.09 38.71 -8.10
CA LEU A 60 -14.68 37.32 -8.09
C LEU A 60 -15.37 36.48 -9.18
N LEU A 61 -16.63 36.76 -9.45
CA LEU A 61 -17.44 35.97 -10.39
C LEU A 61 -16.86 35.93 -11.80
N PRO A 62 -16.46 37.06 -12.45
CA PRO A 62 -15.80 37.02 -13.76
C PRO A 62 -14.47 36.25 -13.77
N ILE A 63 -13.73 36.27 -12.66
CA ILE A 63 -12.47 35.51 -12.51
C ILE A 63 -12.77 34.02 -12.54
N LEU A 64 -13.79 33.55 -11.79
CA LEU A 64 -14.19 32.15 -11.79
C LEU A 64 -14.73 31.68 -13.14
N GLU A 65 -15.51 32.52 -13.82
CA GLU A 65 -15.99 32.24 -15.19
C GLU A 65 -14.82 32.09 -16.18
N ASN A 66 -13.81 32.94 -16.08
CA ASN A 66 -12.58 32.83 -16.89
C ASN A 66 -11.83 31.51 -16.58
N PHE A 67 -11.77 31.05 -15.34
CA PHE A 67 -11.18 29.75 -15.01
C PHE A 67 -11.97 28.58 -15.60
N VAL A 68 -13.31 28.64 -15.62
CA VAL A 68 -14.16 27.62 -16.26
C VAL A 68 -13.84 27.52 -17.74
N LYS A 69 -13.72 28.68 -18.43
CA LYS A 69 -13.49 28.77 -19.87
C LYS A 69 -12.02 28.65 -20.28
N ALA A 70 -11.07 28.60 -19.35
CA ALA A 70 -9.63 28.75 -19.59
C ALA A 70 -9.04 27.82 -20.67
N LEU A 71 -9.55 26.58 -20.79
CA LEU A 71 -9.06 25.62 -21.78
C LEU A 71 -9.81 25.75 -23.12
N TYR A 72 -11.10 26.08 -23.07
CA TYR A 72 -11.99 26.20 -24.24
C TYR A 72 -12.74 27.53 -24.22
N PRO A 73 -12.05 28.68 -24.50
CA PRO A 73 -12.66 30.00 -24.37
C PRO A 73 -13.91 30.20 -25.24
N ASN A 74 -13.96 29.58 -26.39
CA ASN A 74 -15.07 29.64 -27.35
C ASN A 74 -15.92 28.36 -27.36
N GLY A 75 -15.62 27.39 -26.47
CA GLY A 75 -16.37 26.15 -26.33
C GLY A 75 -17.50 26.29 -25.31
N LYS A 76 -18.47 25.36 -25.41
CA LYS A 76 -19.57 25.28 -24.44
C LYS A 76 -19.33 24.21 -23.36
N HIS A 77 -18.37 23.34 -23.55
CA HIS A 77 -18.12 22.18 -22.69
C HIS A 77 -16.63 22.03 -22.39
N GLY A 78 -16.35 21.41 -21.27
CA GLY A 78 -15.03 20.95 -20.86
C GLY A 78 -14.28 21.95 -19.98
N ILE A 79 -13.69 21.44 -18.90
CA ILE A 79 -12.81 22.19 -18.02
C ILE A 79 -11.41 21.58 -17.99
N SER A 80 -10.40 22.39 -17.72
CA SER A 80 -9.00 21.97 -17.76
C SER A 80 -8.69 20.86 -16.76
N LYS A 81 -8.10 19.77 -17.22
CA LYS A 81 -7.57 18.70 -16.36
C LYS A 81 -6.21 19.14 -15.81
N GLY A 82 -6.09 19.22 -14.49
CA GLY A 82 -4.82 19.57 -13.83
C GLY A 82 -4.80 20.89 -13.10
N LEU A 83 -5.75 21.80 -13.30
CA LEU A 83 -5.95 22.96 -12.44
C LEU A 83 -6.60 22.51 -11.12
N ARG A 84 -6.18 23.10 -10.00
CA ARG A 84 -6.80 22.84 -8.68
C ARG A 84 -8.27 23.23 -8.65
N SER A 85 -8.63 24.30 -9.34
CA SER A 85 -10.02 24.77 -9.49
C SER A 85 -10.92 23.76 -10.19
N SER A 86 -10.42 22.99 -11.14
CA SER A 86 -11.23 22.04 -11.90
C SER A 86 -11.83 20.92 -11.05
N GLN A 87 -11.09 20.47 -10.04
CA GLN A 87 -11.62 19.46 -9.11
C GLN A 87 -12.75 20.03 -8.25
N PHE A 88 -12.62 21.28 -7.82
CA PHE A 88 -13.67 21.99 -7.11
C PHE A 88 -14.90 22.18 -8.01
N PHE A 89 -14.69 22.66 -9.25
CA PHE A 89 -15.78 22.85 -10.21
C PHE A 89 -16.49 21.55 -10.57
N GLY A 90 -15.75 20.46 -10.73
CA GLY A 90 -16.36 19.13 -10.93
C GLY A 90 -17.22 18.71 -9.73
N ASN A 91 -16.73 18.91 -8.51
CA ASN A 91 -17.55 18.62 -7.33
C ASN A 91 -18.81 19.48 -7.26
N LEU A 92 -18.68 20.79 -7.57
CA LEU A 92 -19.81 21.73 -7.57
C LEU A 92 -20.84 21.38 -8.65
N TYR A 93 -20.38 21.00 -9.85
CA TYR A 93 -21.25 20.63 -10.96
C TYR A 93 -22.16 19.44 -10.64
N HIS A 94 -21.68 18.50 -9.85
CA HIS A 94 -22.42 17.31 -9.46
C HIS A 94 -23.19 17.47 -8.13
N ASN A 95 -23.02 18.58 -7.44
CA ASN A 95 -23.54 18.75 -6.08
C ASN A 95 -25.05 18.54 -5.96
N ASP A 96 -25.83 19.09 -6.89
CA ASP A 96 -27.28 18.98 -6.88
C ASP A 96 -27.73 17.53 -7.06
N ILE A 97 -27.05 16.75 -7.89
CA ILE A 97 -27.31 15.32 -8.04
C ILE A 97 -27.03 14.57 -6.73
N ASP A 98 -25.89 14.87 -6.06
CA ASP A 98 -25.56 14.25 -4.78
C ASP A 98 -26.70 14.46 -3.76
N HIS A 99 -27.20 15.68 -3.65
CA HIS A 99 -28.31 16.02 -2.73
C HIS A 99 -29.60 15.29 -3.12
N ARG A 100 -29.99 15.31 -4.40
CA ARG A 100 -31.21 14.59 -4.83
C ARG A 100 -31.11 13.08 -4.59
N MET A 101 -29.92 12.49 -4.86
CA MET A 101 -29.75 11.06 -4.61
C MET A 101 -29.93 10.71 -3.14
N ILE A 102 -29.44 11.53 -2.23
CA ILE A 102 -29.50 11.28 -0.78
C ILE A 102 -30.87 11.69 -0.23
N ASP A 103 -31.29 12.93 -0.48
CA ASP A 103 -32.40 13.57 0.22
C ASP A 103 -33.75 13.22 -0.42
N GLU A 104 -33.84 13.10 -1.76
CA GLU A 104 -35.09 12.83 -2.47
C GLU A 104 -35.27 11.35 -2.83
N TYR A 105 -34.19 10.68 -3.28
CA TYR A 105 -34.28 9.29 -3.75
C TYR A 105 -33.89 8.26 -2.69
N GLY A 106 -33.42 8.71 -1.52
CA GLY A 106 -33.18 7.88 -0.35
C GLY A 106 -31.97 6.96 -0.49
N ALA A 107 -30.94 7.35 -1.26
CA ALA A 107 -29.68 6.63 -1.35
C ALA A 107 -28.86 6.80 -0.07
N LYS A 108 -29.26 6.09 1.01
CA LYS A 108 -28.68 6.23 2.36
C LYS A 108 -27.15 6.08 2.41
N HIS A 109 -26.61 5.17 1.62
CA HIS A 109 -25.18 4.86 1.60
C HIS A 109 -24.58 5.20 0.23
N TYR A 110 -24.62 6.50 -0.09
CA TYR A 110 -24.12 7.09 -1.31
C TYR A 110 -22.71 7.68 -1.11
N PHE A 111 -21.76 7.26 -1.93
CA PHE A 111 -20.38 7.71 -1.89
C PHE A 111 -19.94 8.15 -3.27
N ARG A 112 -19.23 9.28 -3.35
CA ARG A 112 -18.65 9.75 -4.61
C ARG A 112 -17.21 10.24 -4.42
N PHE A 113 -16.35 9.86 -5.34
CA PHE A 113 -14.98 10.36 -5.45
C PHE A 113 -14.74 10.83 -6.87
N CYS A 114 -14.76 12.15 -7.10
CA CYS A 114 -14.77 12.76 -8.44
C CYS A 114 -15.94 12.22 -9.29
N ASP A 115 -15.58 11.44 -10.31
CA ASP A 115 -16.48 10.77 -11.26
C ASP A 115 -16.90 9.35 -10.85
N ASP A 116 -16.20 8.74 -9.90
CA ASP A 116 -16.53 7.42 -9.35
C ASP A 116 -17.67 7.50 -8.33
N ILE A 117 -18.76 6.77 -8.57
CA ILE A 117 -19.95 6.70 -7.71
C ILE A 117 -20.12 5.29 -7.17
N PHE A 118 -20.40 5.18 -5.87
CA PHE A 118 -20.71 3.94 -5.18
C PHE A 118 -21.99 4.11 -4.37
N ILE A 119 -22.94 3.18 -4.50
CA ILE A 119 -24.15 3.13 -3.66
C ILE A 119 -24.23 1.73 -3.08
N LEU A 120 -24.31 1.63 -1.75
CA LEU A 120 -24.45 0.36 -1.06
C LEU A 120 -25.92 0.13 -0.71
N GLY A 121 -26.37 -1.13 -0.72
CA GLY A 121 -27.76 -1.46 -0.42
C GLY A 121 -28.00 -2.94 -0.14
N GLU A 122 -29.16 -3.21 0.42
CA GLU A 122 -29.59 -4.55 0.80
C GLU A 122 -30.18 -5.33 -0.39
N SER A 123 -30.71 -4.63 -1.38
CA SER A 123 -31.43 -5.21 -2.51
C SER A 123 -30.91 -4.75 -3.87
N LYS A 124 -30.62 -5.69 -4.77
CA LYS A 124 -30.29 -5.37 -6.17
C LYS A 124 -31.37 -4.55 -6.86
N ARG A 125 -32.66 -4.86 -6.59
CA ARG A 125 -33.80 -4.19 -7.20
C ARG A 125 -33.83 -2.69 -6.86
N ASP A 126 -33.51 -2.34 -5.61
CA ASP A 126 -33.53 -0.94 -5.18
C ASP A 126 -32.29 -0.20 -5.69
N LEU A 127 -31.17 -0.86 -5.76
CA LEU A 127 -29.97 -0.29 -6.42
C LEU A 127 -30.20 -0.01 -7.91
N TRP A 128 -30.94 -0.87 -8.63
CA TRP A 128 -31.33 -0.60 -10.02
C TRP A 128 -32.25 0.60 -10.15
N LYS A 129 -33.20 0.79 -9.22
CA LYS A 129 -34.05 2.00 -9.20
C LYS A 129 -33.21 3.27 -8.97
N LEU A 130 -32.27 3.24 -8.03
CA LEU A 130 -31.36 4.36 -7.76
C LEU A 130 -30.47 4.64 -8.96
N ARG A 131 -29.99 3.61 -9.64
CA ARG A 131 -29.27 3.73 -10.90
C ARG A 131 -30.08 4.48 -11.96
N ASP A 132 -31.37 4.13 -12.15
CA ASP A 132 -32.23 4.79 -13.14
C ASP A 132 -32.44 6.27 -12.79
N LYS A 133 -32.57 6.60 -11.49
CA LYS A 133 -32.63 7.99 -11.03
C LYS A 133 -31.35 8.73 -11.30
N LEU A 134 -30.18 8.11 -11.03
CA LEU A 134 -28.88 8.71 -11.32
C LEU A 134 -28.69 8.98 -12.81
N HIS A 135 -29.10 8.05 -13.69
CA HIS A 135 -29.08 8.25 -15.15
C HIS A 135 -29.94 9.43 -15.58
N TYR A 136 -31.14 9.53 -15.03
CA TYR A 136 -32.03 10.64 -15.30
C TYR A 136 -31.41 11.99 -14.94
N GLU A 137 -30.91 12.12 -13.72
CA GLU A 137 -30.29 13.35 -13.22
C GLU A 137 -28.99 13.70 -13.99
N ALA A 138 -28.18 12.71 -14.27
CA ALA A 138 -26.95 12.90 -15.06
C ALA A 138 -27.24 13.44 -16.46
N ALA A 139 -28.27 12.90 -17.11
CA ALA A 139 -28.70 13.35 -18.45
C ALA A 139 -29.16 14.80 -18.46
N GLN A 140 -29.81 15.30 -17.37
CA GLN A 140 -30.26 16.69 -17.27
C GLN A 140 -29.10 17.71 -17.32
N ILE A 141 -27.92 17.31 -16.90
CA ILE A 141 -26.71 18.15 -16.93
C ILE A 141 -25.68 17.70 -17.98
N GLY A 142 -26.11 16.90 -18.96
CA GLY A 142 -25.26 16.49 -20.09
C GLY A 142 -24.19 15.43 -19.75
N LEU A 143 -24.27 14.78 -18.59
CA LEU A 143 -23.34 13.71 -18.21
C LEU A 143 -23.84 12.34 -18.70
N THR A 144 -22.89 11.51 -19.13
CA THR A 144 -23.17 10.14 -19.58
C THR A 144 -22.43 9.13 -18.73
N ILE A 145 -23.15 8.18 -18.14
CA ILE A 145 -22.57 7.09 -17.38
C ILE A 145 -21.98 6.06 -18.35
N LYS A 146 -20.80 5.50 -17.99
CA LYS A 146 -20.14 4.45 -18.80
C LYS A 146 -20.94 3.15 -18.78
N PRO A 147 -20.96 2.39 -19.90
CA PRO A 147 -21.60 1.07 -19.93
C PRO A 147 -20.99 0.03 -18.97
N SER A 148 -19.83 0.31 -18.40
CA SER A 148 -19.15 -0.55 -17.40
C SER A 148 -19.76 -0.49 -16.00
N GLU A 149 -20.86 0.25 -15.81
CA GLU A 149 -21.61 0.27 -14.56
C GLU A 149 -22.11 -1.13 -14.17
N LYS A 150 -22.23 -1.37 -12.87
CA LYS A 150 -22.67 -2.69 -12.39
C LYS A 150 -23.37 -2.63 -11.04
N VAL A 151 -24.30 -3.57 -10.86
CA VAL A 151 -24.83 -3.97 -9.56
C VAL A 151 -24.31 -5.37 -9.25
N ALA A 152 -23.59 -5.53 -8.17
CA ALA A 152 -22.95 -6.81 -7.82
C ALA A 152 -23.00 -7.05 -6.29
N PRO A 153 -22.88 -8.31 -5.84
CA PRO A 153 -22.73 -8.60 -4.41
C PRO A 153 -21.35 -8.16 -3.94
N ILE A 154 -21.27 -7.65 -2.70
CA ILE A 154 -20.00 -7.23 -2.08
C ILE A 154 -19.04 -8.42 -1.95
N SER A 155 -19.55 -9.62 -1.68
CA SER A 155 -18.77 -10.86 -1.60
C SER A 155 -18.03 -11.22 -2.89
N ALA A 156 -18.44 -10.68 -4.04
CA ALA A 156 -17.70 -10.82 -5.31
C ALA A 156 -16.49 -9.88 -5.44
N GLY A 157 -16.35 -8.95 -4.50
CA GLY A 157 -15.28 -7.94 -4.47
C GLY A 157 -15.70 -6.62 -5.10
N MET A 158 -15.88 -5.61 -4.26
CA MET A 158 -16.10 -4.22 -4.67
C MET A 158 -14.74 -3.53 -4.90
N ASP A 159 -14.40 -3.29 -6.16
CA ASP A 159 -13.15 -2.61 -6.54
C ASP A 159 -13.32 -1.09 -6.51
N ALA A 160 -12.92 -0.46 -5.41
CA ALA A 160 -13.07 0.96 -5.15
C ALA A 160 -11.76 1.59 -4.65
N LEU A 161 -11.41 2.77 -5.16
CA LEU A 161 -10.32 3.64 -4.64
C LEU A 161 -8.94 2.96 -4.52
N GLY A 162 -8.69 1.90 -5.31
CA GLY A 162 -7.41 1.15 -5.28
C GLY A 162 -7.43 -0.11 -4.42
N PHE A 163 -8.56 -0.40 -3.79
CA PHE A 163 -8.80 -1.55 -2.94
C PHE A 163 -9.93 -2.42 -3.48
N VAL A 164 -9.97 -3.68 -3.05
CA VAL A 164 -11.08 -4.59 -3.31
C VAL A 164 -11.65 -5.03 -1.96
N ASN A 165 -12.86 -4.59 -1.66
CA ASN A 165 -13.56 -4.91 -0.42
C ASN A 165 -14.50 -6.10 -0.64
N TYR A 166 -14.43 -7.11 0.25
CA TYR A 166 -15.24 -8.33 0.22
C TYR A 166 -16.27 -8.38 1.36
N GLY A 167 -16.44 -7.29 2.11
CA GLY A 167 -17.22 -7.22 3.34
C GLY A 167 -16.31 -7.41 4.54
N ASP A 168 -15.97 -8.65 4.85
CA ASP A 168 -15.19 -9.02 6.05
C ASP A 168 -13.71 -8.69 5.94
N TYR A 169 -13.17 -8.59 4.74
CA TYR A 169 -11.77 -8.28 4.50
C TYR A 169 -11.56 -7.45 3.24
N THR A 170 -10.41 -6.79 3.18
CA THR A 170 -10.02 -5.91 2.07
C THR A 170 -8.66 -6.25 1.53
N LEU A 171 -8.53 -6.28 0.22
CA LEU A 171 -7.26 -6.50 -0.47
C LEU A 171 -6.87 -5.28 -1.30
N LEU A 172 -5.58 -5.11 -1.53
CA LEU A 172 -5.11 -4.18 -2.56
C LEU A 172 -5.50 -4.67 -3.96
N ARG A 173 -5.87 -3.73 -4.83
CA ARG A 173 -6.14 -4.01 -6.25
C ARG A 173 -4.96 -4.76 -6.90
N LYS A 174 -5.25 -5.78 -7.73
CA LYS A 174 -4.23 -6.60 -8.41
C LYS A 174 -3.17 -5.75 -9.12
N ARG A 175 -3.58 -4.70 -9.84
CA ARG A 175 -2.68 -3.77 -10.55
C ARG A 175 -1.67 -3.11 -9.59
N THR A 176 -2.11 -2.68 -8.41
CA THR A 176 -1.27 -2.06 -7.38
C THR A 176 -0.21 -3.04 -6.87
N LYS A 177 -0.61 -4.27 -6.55
CA LYS A 177 0.29 -5.34 -6.10
C LYS A 177 1.34 -5.67 -7.15
N VAL A 178 0.92 -5.91 -8.39
CA VAL A 178 1.82 -6.25 -9.51
C VAL A 178 2.78 -5.11 -9.84
N ASN A 179 2.32 -3.86 -9.83
CA ASN A 179 3.18 -2.71 -10.08
C ASN A 179 4.23 -2.52 -8.99
N ALA A 180 3.85 -2.72 -7.72
CA ALA A 180 4.81 -2.67 -6.61
C ALA A 180 5.87 -3.77 -6.75
N ALA A 181 5.46 -5.02 -7.00
CA ALA A 181 6.37 -6.14 -7.21
C ALA A 181 7.35 -5.89 -8.39
N ARG A 182 6.82 -5.42 -9.55
CA ARG A 182 7.66 -5.11 -10.72
C ARG A 182 8.66 -3.98 -10.47
N LYS A 183 8.25 -2.94 -9.73
CA LYS A 183 9.15 -1.85 -9.36
C LYS A 183 10.25 -2.34 -8.42
N LEU A 184 9.89 -3.11 -7.39
CA LEU A 184 10.83 -3.61 -6.40
C LEU A 184 11.83 -4.63 -6.99
N SER A 185 11.43 -5.45 -7.98
CA SER A 185 12.34 -6.41 -8.63
C SER A 185 13.36 -5.77 -9.56
N LYS A 186 13.06 -4.59 -10.12
CA LYS A 186 13.93 -3.92 -11.11
C LYS A 186 14.90 -2.90 -10.50
N ILE A 187 14.63 -2.43 -9.28
CA ILE A 187 15.39 -1.34 -8.67
C ILE A 187 16.64 -1.86 -7.97
N LYS A 188 17.78 -1.36 -8.39
CA LYS A 188 19.11 -1.64 -7.81
C LYS A 188 19.45 -0.66 -6.66
N SER A 189 19.00 0.61 -6.76
CA SER A 189 19.29 1.64 -5.75
C SER A 189 18.53 1.38 -4.45
N ARG A 190 19.23 1.20 -3.33
CA ARG A 190 18.67 1.02 -1.99
C ARG A 190 17.79 2.20 -1.57
N LYS A 191 18.26 3.43 -1.72
CA LYS A 191 17.50 4.65 -1.40
C LYS A 191 16.15 4.68 -2.14
N ARG A 192 16.18 4.39 -3.45
CA ARG A 192 14.95 4.36 -4.25
C ARG A 192 14.04 3.20 -3.87
N ARG A 193 14.59 2.05 -3.53
CA ARG A 193 13.84 0.90 -3.04
C ARG A 193 13.10 1.22 -1.74
N GLN A 194 13.75 1.84 -0.75
CA GLN A 194 13.13 2.27 0.50
C GLN A 194 11.98 3.26 0.26
N GLN A 195 12.15 4.22 -0.66
CA GLN A 195 11.07 5.14 -1.01
C GLN A 195 9.84 4.42 -1.56
N ILE A 196 10.03 3.40 -2.42
CA ILE A 196 8.92 2.61 -2.98
C ILE A 196 8.26 1.76 -1.90
N ILE A 197 9.04 1.14 -1.02
CA ILE A 197 8.52 0.38 0.13
C ILE A 197 7.71 1.30 1.04
N GLY A 198 8.20 2.49 1.37
CA GLY A 198 7.48 3.48 2.16
C GLY A 198 6.15 3.90 1.53
N SER A 199 6.17 4.21 0.23
CA SER A 199 4.94 4.53 -0.53
C SER A 199 3.96 3.34 -0.58
N PHE A 200 4.46 2.12 -0.79
CA PHE A 200 3.63 0.92 -0.79
C PHE A 200 3.06 0.61 0.60
N LYS A 201 3.83 0.82 1.68
CA LYS A 201 3.38 0.69 3.06
C LYS A 201 2.21 1.61 3.35
N GLY A 202 2.26 2.87 2.87
CA GLY A 202 1.18 3.84 3.04
C GLY A 202 -0.16 3.41 2.42
N MET A 203 -0.14 2.57 1.36
CA MET A 203 -1.37 1.95 0.85
C MET A 203 -1.69 0.62 1.55
N ALA A 204 -0.67 -0.17 1.84
CA ALA A 204 -0.82 -1.51 2.40
C ALA A 204 -1.41 -1.52 3.82
N CYS A 205 -1.20 -0.46 4.60
CA CYS A 205 -1.75 -0.34 5.95
C CYS A 205 -3.28 -0.23 6.00
N HIS A 206 -3.94 0.07 4.88
CA HIS A 206 -5.39 0.16 4.75
C HIS A 206 -6.06 -1.14 4.24
N ALA A 207 -5.30 -2.23 4.11
CA ALA A 207 -5.79 -3.51 3.57
C ALA A 207 -5.19 -4.71 4.31
N ASP A 208 -5.84 -5.87 4.21
CA ASP A 208 -5.40 -7.14 4.78
C ASP A 208 -4.27 -7.76 3.94
N CYS A 209 -3.13 -7.10 3.91
CA CYS A 209 -2.00 -7.48 3.06
C CYS A 209 -0.66 -7.57 3.80
N LYS A 210 -0.68 -7.84 5.13
CA LYS A 210 0.54 -8.00 5.94
C LYS A 210 1.50 -9.02 5.34
N HIS A 211 0.99 -10.19 4.95
CA HIS A 211 1.78 -11.25 4.32
C HIS A 211 2.38 -10.81 2.96
N LEU A 212 1.57 -10.18 2.11
CA LEU A 212 2.05 -9.64 0.84
C LEU A 212 3.16 -8.59 1.04
N PHE A 213 2.95 -7.70 2.01
CA PHE A 213 3.95 -6.68 2.34
C PHE A 213 5.26 -7.33 2.78
N TYR A 214 5.19 -8.32 3.67
CA TYR A 214 6.35 -9.08 4.11
C TYR A 214 7.08 -9.74 2.94
N ILE A 215 6.38 -10.47 2.04
CA ILE A 215 7.00 -11.11 0.87
C ILE A 215 7.69 -10.09 -0.03
N LEU A 216 7.04 -8.95 -0.32
CA LEU A 216 7.60 -7.94 -1.23
C LEU A 216 8.78 -7.16 -0.63
N THR A 217 8.86 -7.07 0.70
CA THR A 217 9.93 -6.35 1.41
C THR A 217 11.04 -7.27 1.92
N LYS A 218 10.78 -8.57 2.09
CA LYS A 218 11.73 -9.58 2.57
C LYS A 218 13.03 -9.64 1.74
N ASN A 219 12.97 -9.27 0.45
CA ASN A 219 14.16 -9.22 -0.42
C ASN A 219 15.17 -8.11 -0.06
N ASN A 220 15.05 -7.45 1.10
CA ASN A 220 16.07 -6.50 1.58
C ASN A 220 17.21 -7.18 2.36
N MET A 221 17.03 -8.43 2.78
CA MET A 221 18.14 -9.18 3.37
C MET A 221 18.92 -9.88 2.25
N LYS A 222 20.20 -9.58 2.17
CA LYS A 222 21.10 -10.32 1.29
C LYS A 222 21.20 -11.74 1.80
N LYS A 223 21.00 -12.74 0.96
CA LYS A 223 21.34 -14.12 1.31
C LYS A 223 22.86 -14.24 1.32
N PHE A 224 23.40 -14.99 2.26
CA PHE A 224 24.84 -15.25 2.34
C PHE A 224 25.41 -15.75 1.00
N SER A 225 24.69 -16.65 0.33
CA SER A 225 25.07 -17.18 -1.00
C SER A 225 25.17 -16.14 -2.12
N GLU A 226 24.53 -14.96 -1.95
CA GLU A 226 24.52 -13.89 -2.95
C GLU A 226 25.63 -12.85 -2.71
N MET A 227 26.39 -12.95 -1.59
CA MET A 227 27.41 -11.96 -1.20
C MET A 227 28.79 -12.23 -1.79
N GLY A 228 29.06 -13.43 -2.29
CA GLY A 228 30.33 -13.80 -2.95
C GLY A 228 31.57 -13.68 -2.05
N VAL A 229 31.38 -13.87 -0.72
CA VAL A 229 32.43 -13.63 0.28
C VAL A 229 33.30 -14.86 0.48
N THR A 230 34.61 -14.71 0.43
CA THR A 230 35.64 -15.71 0.73
C THR A 230 36.56 -15.22 1.86
N TYR A 231 37.25 -16.11 2.57
CA TYR A 231 37.94 -15.87 3.85
C TYR A 231 39.23 -14.98 3.81
N THR A 232 39.35 -14.02 4.74
CA THR A 232 40.57 -13.30 5.14
C THR A 232 40.53 -12.89 6.65
N PRO A 233 41.60 -13.00 7.47
CA PRO A 233 41.58 -12.74 8.92
C PRO A 233 41.84 -11.27 9.32
N ALA A 234 41.25 -10.79 10.43
CA ALA A 234 41.50 -9.47 11.04
C ALA A 234 41.06 -9.39 12.53
N ASP A 235 41.62 -8.45 13.32
CA ASP A 235 41.40 -8.27 14.76
C ASP A 235 40.48 -7.10 15.12
N GLY A 236 39.55 -7.29 16.12
CA GLY A 236 38.67 -6.25 16.67
C GLY A 236 37.51 -6.76 17.55
N LYS A 237 37.09 -6.07 18.60
CA LYS A 237 36.15 -6.55 19.65
C LYS A 237 34.81 -5.78 19.77
N LYS A 238 33.64 -6.48 19.98
CA LYS A 238 32.29 -5.94 20.22
C LYS A 238 31.41 -6.86 21.11
N ARG A 239 30.35 -6.35 21.77
CA ARG A 239 29.46 -7.06 22.75
C ARG A 239 27.97 -7.09 22.38
N PHE A 240 27.21 -8.18 22.77
CA PHE A 240 25.78 -8.36 22.39
C PHE A 240 24.83 -8.86 23.47
N PRO A 241 23.50 -8.53 23.40
CA PRO A 241 22.45 -9.07 24.27
C PRO A 241 21.83 -10.39 23.72
N GLY A 242 21.19 -11.21 24.57
CA GLY A 242 20.47 -12.43 24.21
C GLY A 242 20.93 -13.67 25.01
N LYS A 243 20.17 -14.78 24.98
CA LYS A 243 20.57 -16.05 25.59
C LYS A 243 21.65 -16.73 24.76
N VAL A 244 22.63 -17.34 25.42
CA VAL A 244 23.64 -18.19 24.75
C VAL A 244 23.00 -19.50 24.39
N MET A 245 23.04 -19.85 23.11
CA MET A 245 22.54 -21.13 22.57
C MET A 245 23.69 -21.97 22.03
N ARG A 246 23.57 -23.29 22.09
CA ARG A 246 24.53 -24.18 21.47
C ARG A 246 24.30 -24.21 19.97
N LEU A 247 25.37 -24.31 19.18
CA LEU A 247 25.26 -24.40 17.72
C LEU A 247 24.37 -25.59 17.29
N SER A 248 24.42 -26.71 18.04
CA SER A 248 23.54 -27.88 17.80
C SER A 248 22.05 -27.57 17.83
N ASP A 249 21.65 -26.58 18.62
CA ASP A 249 20.23 -26.25 18.88
C ASP A 249 19.64 -25.34 17.79
N ILE A 250 20.50 -24.77 16.94
CA ILE A 250 20.13 -23.83 15.88
C ILE A 250 20.50 -24.29 14.47
N VAL A 251 20.92 -25.57 14.33
CA VAL A 251 21.18 -26.19 13.02
C VAL A 251 19.90 -26.34 12.22
N ASN A 252 19.93 -26.07 10.93
CA ASN A 252 18.81 -26.13 9.97
C ASN A 252 17.64 -25.18 10.31
N ILE A 253 17.86 -24.19 11.18
CA ILE A 253 16.89 -23.15 11.49
C ILE A 253 17.33 -21.86 10.80
N PRO A 254 16.45 -21.17 10.05
CA PRO A 254 16.76 -19.84 9.51
C PRO A 254 16.99 -18.85 10.65
N ILE A 255 18.10 -18.13 10.62
CA ILE A 255 18.49 -17.10 11.58
C ILE A 255 18.94 -15.84 10.85
N GLU A 256 18.69 -14.70 11.47
CA GLU A 256 19.15 -13.39 11.03
C GLU A 256 20.36 -13.00 11.89
N ILE A 257 21.56 -12.98 11.31
CA ILE A 257 22.77 -12.52 12.00
C ILE A 257 22.78 -10.99 11.97
N HIS A 258 22.88 -10.39 13.15
CA HIS A 258 22.81 -8.93 13.29
C HIS A 258 24.17 -8.30 13.55
N ASP A 259 25.02 -8.94 14.33
CA ASP A 259 26.36 -8.44 14.65
C ASP A 259 27.19 -9.51 15.40
N PHE A 260 28.48 -9.27 15.62
CA PHE A 260 29.35 -10.18 16.35
C PHE A 260 30.47 -9.46 17.11
N GLU A 261 31.04 -10.13 18.12
CA GLU A 261 32.17 -9.68 18.92
C GLU A 261 33.31 -10.69 18.81
N THR A 262 34.55 -10.20 18.74
CA THR A 262 35.75 -11.00 18.52
C THR A 262 36.59 -11.17 19.80
N GLY A 263 37.45 -12.16 19.84
CA GLY A 263 38.51 -12.33 20.88
C GLY A 263 37.95 -12.60 22.28
N ILE A 264 36.86 -13.38 22.39
CA ILE A 264 36.28 -13.72 23.68
C ILE A 264 36.86 -15.05 24.19
N ASP A 265 37.51 -15.01 25.34
CA ASP A 265 37.98 -16.20 26.03
C ASP A 265 36.84 -16.84 26.83
N THR A 266 36.69 -18.14 26.68
CA THR A 266 35.67 -18.94 27.38
C THR A 266 36.28 -20.15 28.05
N LYS A 267 35.55 -20.84 28.90
CA LYS A 267 35.98 -22.12 29.52
C LYS A 267 36.27 -23.22 28.47
N GLU A 268 35.78 -23.06 27.27
CA GLU A 268 35.87 -24.05 26.18
C GLU A 268 36.94 -23.68 25.10
N GLY A 269 37.63 -22.57 25.27
CA GLY A 269 38.71 -22.10 24.38
C GLY A 269 38.86 -20.59 24.34
N GLU A 270 40.03 -20.15 23.87
CA GLU A 270 40.39 -18.73 23.71
C GLU A 270 39.98 -18.23 22.32
N ASP A 271 39.97 -16.91 22.15
CA ASP A 271 39.72 -16.19 20.88
C ASP A 271 38.47 -16.66 20.13
N ARG A 272 37.35 -16.83 20.83
CA ARG A 272 36.04 -17.17 20.22
C ARG A 272 35.30 -15.90 19.77
N TYR A 273 34.46 -16.04 18.73
CA TYR A 273 33.53 -15.01 18.35
C TYR A 273 32.17 -15.28 18.99
N LEU A 274 31.58 -14.23 19.55
CA LEU A 274 30.22 -14.25 20.04
C LEU A 274 29.31 -13.61 18.98
N VAL A 275 28.41 -14.39 18.41
CA VAL A 275 27.54 -13.98 17.31
C VAL A 275 26.14 -13.76 17.83
N SER A 276 25.57 -12.59 17.55
CA SER A 276 24.20 -12.23 17.88
C SER A 276 23.28 -12.51 16.70
N PHE A 277 22.17 -13.18 16.95
CA PHE A 277 21.19 -13.50 15.92
C PHE A 277 19.77 -13.29 16.42
N ARG A 278 18.83 -13.20 15.49
CA ARG A 278 17.39 -13.17 15.74
C ARG A 278 16.73 -14.31 14.97
N ASN A 279 15.83 -15.02 15.61
CA ASN A 279 15.00 -16.02 14.92
C ASN A 279 13.87 -15.31 14.15
N PRO A 280 13.78 -15.39 12.83
CA PRO A 280 12.77 -14.67 12.04
C PRO A 280 11.34 -15.15 12.32
N ARG A 281 11.16 -16.38 12.85
CA ARG A 281 9.83 -16.92 13.16
C ARG A 281 9.33 -16.53 14.55
N THR A 282 10.17 -16.74 15.59
CA THR A 282 9.80 -16.43 16.99
C THR A 282 10.09 -14.99 17.37
N GLN A 283 10.89 -14.28 16.59
CA GLN A 283 11.37 -12.92 16.86
C GLN A 283 12.28 -12.81 18.09
N GLU A 284 12.71 -13.94 18.65
CA GLU A 284 13.58 -14.00 19.82
C GLU A 284 15.04 -13.77 19.45
N TRP A 285 15.76 -13.05 20.32
CA TRP A 285 17.19 -12.85 20.22
C TRP A 285 17.95 -14.00 20.88
N GLY A 286 18.96 -14.48 20.20
CA GLY A 286 19.90 -15.47 20.70
C GLY A 286 21.35 -15.07 20.37
N LYS A 287 22.28 -15.75 21.00
CA LYS A 287 23.69 -15.65 20.68
C LYS A 287 24.39 -16.99 20.81
N PHE A 288 25.43 -17.20 20.03
CA PHE A 288 26.24 -18.41 20.13
C PHE A 288 27.73 -18.09 20.00
N PHE A 289 28.57 -18.95 20.57
CA PHE A 289 30.01 -18.88 20.42
C PHE A 289 30.46 -19.77 19.28
N THR A 290 31.38 -19.26 18.44
CA THR A 290 32.07 -20.05 17.44
C THR A 290 33.56 -19.93 17.56
N ALA A 291 34.26 -21.06 17.40
CA ALA A 291 35.73 -21.15 17.24
C ALA A 291 36.10 -21.53 15.81
N SER A 292 35.10 -21.71 14.92
CA SER A 292 35.34 -22.07 13.53
C SER A 292 36.06 -20.94 12.80
N VAL A 293 37.27 -21.21 12.33
CA VAL A 293 38.10 -20.29 11.57
C VAL A 293 37.35 -19.75 10.34
N GLU A 294 36.61 -20.64 9.67
CA GLU A 294 35.82 -20.31 8.48
C GLU A 294 34.64 -19.39 8.79
N MET A 295 33.87 -19.68 9.85
CA MET A 295 32.75 -18.81 10.28
C MET A 295 33.25 -17.43 10.73
N LYS A 296 34.36 -17.39 11.46
CA LYS A 296 35.02 -16.14 11.88
C LYS A 296 35.37 -15.27 10.68
N GLY A 297 36.11 -15.84 9.72
CA GLY A 297 36.53 -15.07 8.56
C GLY A 297 35.40 -14.63 7.63
N ILE A 298 34.31 -15.39 7.57
CA ILE A 298 33.09 -14.96 6.86
C ILE A 298 32.47 -13.74 7.53
N LEU A 299 32.36 -13.75 8.87
CA LEU A 299 31.81 -12.63 9.64
C LEU A 299 32.65 -11.37 9.49
N ASP A 300 33.97 -11.50 9.52
CA ASP A 300 34.93 -10.40 9.35
C ASP A 300 34.74 -9.74 7.97
N GLN A 301 34.65 -10.54 6.92
CA GLN A 301 34.43 -10.04 5.56
C GLN A 301 33.06 -9.39 5.38
N ILE A 302 32.02 -9.90 6.03
CA ILE A 302 30.68 -9.28 5.99
C ILE A 302 30.70 -7.93 6.70
N SER A 303 31.53 -7.76 7.75
CA SER A 303 31.67 -6.50 8.46
C SER A 303 32.27 -5.37 7.60
N ASP A 304 33.09 -5.71 6.60
CA ASP A 304 33.70 -4.75 5.66
C ASP A 304 32.75 -4.34 4.52
N ILE A 305 31.61 -5.02 4.39
CA ILE A 305 30.58 -4.69 3.39
C ILE A 305 29.63 -3.63 3.95
N GLU A 306 29.55 -2.48 3.30
CA GLU A 306 28.56 -1.45 3.66
C GLU A 306 27.15 -2.07 3.71
N ASP A 307 26.51 -2.05 4.89
CA ASP A 307 25.24 -2.73 5.15
C ASP A 307 25.28 -4.28 5.08
N GLY A 308 26.40 -4.91 5.38
CA GLY A 308 26.55 -6.37 5.44
C GLY A 308 25.64 -7.03 6.48
N PHE A 309 25.33 -6.35 7.56
CA PHE A 309 24.39 -6.78 8.60
C PHE A 309 23.09 -5.99 8.58
N PRO A 310 21.93 -6.61 8.97
CA PRO A 310 21.77 -8.05 9.23
C PRO A 310 21.65 -8.86 7.93
N PHE A 311 22.02 -10.15 7.99
CA PHE A 311 21.82 -11.10 6.89
C PHE A 311 21.13 -12.39 7.35
N GLU A 312 20.36 -13.03 6.48
CA GLU A 312 19.68 -14.31 6.74
C GLU A 312 20.59 -15.48 6.32
N THR A 313 20.71 -16.49 7.17
CA THR A 313 21.47 -17.72 6.90
C THR A 313 20.86 -18.93 7.61
N VAL A 314 21.32 -20.12 7.22
CA VAL A 314 21.02 -21.37 7.91
C VAL A 314 22.34 -22.02 8.30
N LEU A 315 22.49 -22.43 9.57
CA LEU A 315 23.64 -23.22 10.01
C LEU A 315 23.51 -24.67 9.58
N LYS A 316 24.53 -25.20 8.92
CA LYS A 316 24.64 -26.63 8.63
C LYS A 316 25.75 -27.25 9.48
N CYS A 317 25.56 -28.52 9.82
CA CYS A 317 26.51 -29.34 10.54
C CYS A 317 27.00 -30.49 9.66
N GLU A 318 28.28 -30.56 9.41
CA GLU A 318 28.94 -31.65 8.71
C GLU A 318 29.68 -32.55 9.72
N MET A 319 29.59 -33.84 9.53
CA MET A 319 30.29 -34.85 10.36
C MET A 319 31.53 -35.33 9.62
N PHE A 320 32.68 -35.32 10.31
CA PHE A 320 33.93 -35.85 9.80
C PHE A 320 34.33 -37.16 10.50
N ASP A 321 35.26 -37.90 9.90
CA ASP A 321 35.84 -39.10 10.48
C ASP A 321 36.38 -38.83 11.89
N GLY A 322 35.99 -39.68 12.84
CA GLY A 322 36.31 -39.51 14.26
C GLY A 322 35.25 -38.76 15.07
N GLY A 323 34.03 -38.47 14.51
CA GLY A 323 32.92 -37.87 15.23
C GLY A 323 33.05 -36.35 15.47
N LYS A 324 33.97 -35.69 14.80
CA LYS A 324 34.12 -34.21 14.86
C LYS A 324 33.02 -33.51 14.04
N ARG A 325 32.42 -32.47 14.61
CA ARG A 325 31.38 -31.66 13.98
C ARG A 325 31.95 -30.34 13.50
N LYS A 326 31.66 -29.97 12.25
CA LYS A 326 31.95 -28.68 11.67
C LYS A 326 30.64 -27.96 11.35
N TYR A 327 30.54 -26.70 11.75
CA TYR A 327 29.36 -25.86 11.49
C TYR A 327 29.72 -24.78 10.49
N ASN A 328 28.88 -24.57 9.47
CA ASN A 328 29.09 -23.61 8.39
C ASN A 328 27.79 -22.80 8.16
N PHE A 329 27.96 -21.57 7.66
CA PHE A 329 26.88 -20.76 7.09
C PHE A 329 26.53 -21.22 5.67
N THR A 330 25.23 -21.19 5.32
CA THR A 330 24.76 -21.58 3.97
C THR A 330 23.72 -20.61 3.42
#